data_3dea711ad59ff706b7da723b614dc19a
#
_entry.id   3dea711ad59ff706b7da723b614dc19a
#
_cell.length_a   1.000
_cell.length_b   1.000
_cell.length_c   1.000
_cell.angle_alpha   90.00
_cell.angle_beta   90.00
_cell.angle_gamma   90.00
#
_symmetry.space_group_name_H-M   'P 1'
#
loop_
_entity.id
_entity.type
_entity.pdbx_description
1 polymer ?
#
loop_
_entity_poly.entity_id
_entity_poly.type
_entity_poly.pdbx_seq_one_letter_code
_entity_poly.pdbx_strand_id
1 'polypeptide(L)'
;MASVSDWIEGARLRTLPAAAAPVIAGSAAAHYLGGFDAVRAALALLVALALQVGVNYANDYSDGIRGTDDNRKGPARLTGGGLAKPKTVLAAALSSFAVAGVAGLALVAVSGTWWLIAAGAAAVVAAWFYTGGKHPYAYMGIGLSELMVFVFFGLLACVGTTWTQVQSAPWWLWMSASALGLLSVALLMANNIRDIPTDHESGKMTAAVRLGDRPSRWVFAACAWLPVALIIVLGVAVGLHPLATGALGVGAGAWAAGVSLPVLTGASGRELITVLRNTGFFTLAWALLAALALILS
;
A
#
# COMPACT_ATOMS: atom_id res chain seq x y z
N MET A 1 -9.71 -2.40 28.81
CA MET A 1 -9.57 -3.39 27.70
C MET A 1 -9.98 -2.70 26.41
N ALA A 2 -9.24 -2.92 25.34
CA ALA A 2 -9.59 -2.37 24.03
C ALA A 2 -10.98 -2.85 23.59
N SER A 3 -11.78 -1.91 23.08
CA SER A 3 -13.08 -2.19 22.46
C SER A 3 -12.92 -2.78 21.06
N VAL A 4 -13.98 -3.32 20.48
CA VAL A 4 -14.00 -3.76 19.07
C VAL A 4 -13.64 -2.60 18.15
N SER A 5 -14.09 -1.37 18.44
CA SER A 5 -13.75 -0.17 17.69
C SER A 5 -12.26 0.13 17.70
N ASP A 6 -11.57 -0.07 18.84
CA ASP A 6 -10.13 0.13 18.94
C ASP A 6 -9.35 -0.87 18.06
N TRP A 7 -9.78 -2.13 18.02
CA TRP A 7 -9.20 -3.16 17.15
C TRP A 7 -9.41 -2.83 15.67
N ILE A 8 -10.61 -2.37 15.29
CA ILE A 8 -10.92 -1.92 13.93
C ILE A 8 -10.04 -0.72 13.55
N GLU A 9 -9.86 0.26 14.45
CA GLU A 9 -8.97 1.40 14.20
C GLU A 9 -7.50 0.95 14.10
N GLY A 10 -7.07 -0.01 14.92
CA GLY A 10 -5.74 -0.62 14.85
C GLY A 10 -5.49 -1.35 13.52
N ALA A 11 -6.49 -2.02 12.96
CA ALA A 11 -6.44 -2.63 11.62
C ALA A 11 -6.31 -1.59 10.49
N ARG A 12 -6.59 -0.31 10.76
CA ARG A 12 -6.48 0.83 9.83
C ARG A 12 -7.25 0.60 8.52
N LEU A 13 -8.56 0.39 8.61
CA LEU A 13 -9.43 0.12 7.44
C LEU A 13 -9.25 1.12 6.30
N ARG A 14 -8.85 2.36 6.60
CA ARG A 14 -8.54 3.42 5.61
C ARG A 14 -7.37 3.08 4.67
N THR A 15 -6.54 2.09 5.00
CA THR A 15 -5.43 1.62 4.15
C THR A 15 -5.78 0.39 3.32
N LEU A 16 -6.90 -0.29 3.60
CA LEU A 16 -7.33 -1.48 2.87
C LEU A 16 -7.64 -1.23 1.39
N PRO A 17 -8.20 -0.05 0.98
CA PRO A 17 -8.36 0.25 -0.43
C PRO A 17 -7.05 0.16 -1.22
N ALA A 18 -5.93 0.62 -0.64
CA ALA A 18 -4.61 0.53 -1.28
C ALA A 18 -4.08 -0.92 -1.38
N ALA A 19 -4.46 -1.80 -0.45
CA ALA A 19 -4.10 -3.23 -0.52
C ALA A 19 -4.96 -3.99 -1.55
N ALA A 20 -6.23 -3.61 -1.73
CA ALA A 20 -7.13 -4.24 -2.71
C ALA A 20 -6.84 -3.79 -4.15
N ALA A 21 -6.43 -2.54 -4.34
CA ALA A 21 -6.24 -1.93 -5.66
C ALA A 21 -5.33 -2.73 -6.60
N PRO A 22 -4.12 -3.19 -6.20
CA PRO A 22 -3.24 -3.97 -7.08
C PRO A 22 -3.84 -5.33 -7.45
N VAL A 23 -4.64 -5.93 -6.58
CA VAL A 23 -5.35 -7.19 -6.89
C VAL A 23 -6.45 -6.95 -7.93
N ILE A 24 -7.19 -5.85 -7.83
CA ILE A 24 -8.21 -5.46 -8.80
C ILE A 24 -7.57 -5.22 -10.17
N ALA A 25 -6.52 -4.41 -10.24
CA ALA A 25 -5.82 -4.13 -11.50
C ALA A 25 -5.18 -5.39 -12.10
N GLY A 26 -4.55 -6.23 -11.27
CA GLY A 26 -3.96 -7.50 -11.71
C GLY A 26 -4.99 -8.51 -12.19
N SER A 27 -6.17 -8.56 -11.57
CA SER A 27 -7.28 -9.43 -12.01
C SER A 27 -7.92 -8.92 -13.29
N ALA A 28 -8.06 -7.60 -13.47
CA ALA A 28 -8.49 -7.00 -14.73
C ALA A 28 -7.50 -7.29 -15.86
N ALA A 29 -6.20 -7.26 -15.59
CA ALA A 29 -5.17 -7.64 -16.53
C ALA A 29 -5.27 -9.13 -16.92
N ALA A 30 -5.53 -10.01 -15.96
CA ALA A 30 -5.76 -11.43 -16.23
C ALA A 30 -7.02 -11.64 -17.11
N HIS A 31 -8.08 -10.87 -16.87
CA HIS A 31 -9.28 -10.88 -17.70
C HIS A 31 -8.98 -10.47 -19.14
N TYR A 32 -8.28 -9.35 -19.33
CA TYR A 32 -7.86 -8.86 -20.65
C TYR A 32 -7.00 -9.87 -21.41
N LEU A 33 -6.18 -10.63 -20.69
CA LEU A 33 -5.34 -11.71 -21.24
C LEU A 33 -6.10 -13.04 -21.44
N GLY A 34 -7.42 -13.07 -21.18
CA GLY A 34 -8.28 -14.23 -21.45
C GLY A 34 -8.25 -15.34 -20.38
N GLY A 35 -7.75 -15.08 -19.18
CA GLY A 35 -7.59 -16.13 -18.16
C GLY A 35 -7.97 -15.70 -16.73
N PHE A 36 -9.03 -14.88 -16.56
CA PHE A 36 -9.53 -14.52 -15.23
C PHE A 36 -10.04 -15.75 -14.46
N ASP A 37 -9.57 -15.88 -13.22
CA ASP A 37 -9.99 -16.92 -12.27
C ASP A 37 -10.42 -16.27 -10.95
N ALA A 38 -11.71 -16.38 -10.64
CA ALA A 38 -12.30 -15.75 -9.46
C ALA A 38 -11.76 -16.31 -8.13
N VAL A 39 -11.41 -17.61 -8.08
CA VAL A 39 -10.86 -18.25 -6.87
C VAL A 39 -9.46 -17.73 -6.61
N ARG A 40 -8.60 -17.66 -7.64
CA ARG A 40 -7.25 -17.13 -7.53
C ARG A 40 -7.27 -15.64 -7.20
N ALA A 41 -8.18 -14.87 -7.79
CA ALA A 41 -8.36 -13.45 -7.47
C ALA A 41 -8.80 -13.25 -6.00
N ALA A 42 -9.76 -14.05 -5.50
CA ALA A 42 -10.21 -13.98 -4.11
C ALA A 42 -9.12 -14.38 -3.12
N LEU A 43 -8.33 -15.41 -3.41
CA LEU A 43 -7.18 -15.82 -2.58
C LEU A 43 -6.10 -14.73 -2.57
N ALA A 44 -5.78 -14.11 -3.72
CA ALA A 44 -4.84 -13.00 -3.80
C ALA A 44 -5.33 -11.78 -2.98
N LEU A 45 -6.63 -11.47 -3.04
CA LEU A 45 -7.23 -10.42 -2.23
C LEU A 45 -7.14 -10.71 -0.72
N LEU A 46 -7.44 -11.95 -0.33
CA LEU A 46 -7.31 -12.35 1.08
C LEU A 46 -5.86 -12.24 1.57
N VAL A 47 -4.88 -12.67 0.76
CA VAL A 47 -3.44 -12.48 1.06
C VAL A 47 -3.12 -10.99 1.27
N ALA A 48 -3.51 -10.13 0.31
CA ALA A 48 -3.21 -8.70 0.38
C ALA A 48 -3.83 -8.02 1.61
N LEU A 49 -5.10 -8.30 1.90
CA LEU A 49 -5.79 -7.71 3.05
C LEU A 49 -5.24 -8.23 4.37
N ALA A 50 -4.97 -9.54 4.48
CA ALA A 50 -4.42 -10.13 5.70
C ALA A 50 -2.99 -9.65 5.99
N LEU A 51 -2.13 -9.51 4.96
CA LEU A 51 -0.82 -8.90 5.10
C LEU A 51 -0.92 -7.44 5.55
N GLN A 52 -1.82 -6.65 4.95
CA GLN A 52 -2.02 -5.25 5.34
C GLN A 52 -2.42 -5.10 6.81
N VAL A 53 -3.38 -5.90 7.27
CA VAL A 53 -3.81 -5.90 8.67
C VAL A 53 -2.68 -6.37 9.59
N GLY A 54 -1.98 -7.44 9.20
CA GLY A 54 -0.82 -7.97 9.93
C GLY A 54 0.29 -6.94 10.12
N VAL A 55 0.65 -6.22 9.04
CA VAL A 55 1.64 -5.12 9.08
C VAL A 55 1.17 -4.00 10.01
N ASN A 56 -0.11 -3.62 9.96
CA ASN A 56 -0.63 -2.56 10.81
C ASN A 56 -0.53 -2.91 12.30
N TYR A 57 -0.87 -4.15 12.69
CA TYR A 57 -0.71 -4.61 14.08
C TYR A 57 0.76 -4.83 14.47
N ALA A 58 1.61 -5.34 13.56
CA ALA A 58 3.03 -5.50 13.82
C ALA A 58 3.73 -4.15 14.08
N ASN A 59 3.36 -3.12 13.30
CA ASN A 59 3.85 -1.76 13.50
C ASN A 59 3.35 -1.17 14.83
N ASP A 60 2.06 -1.37 15.18
CA ASP A 60 1.51 -0.92 16.46
C ASP A 60 2.25 -1.58 17.65
N TYR A 61 2.46 -2.89 17.58
CA TYR A 61 3.23 -3.62 18.58
C TYR A 61 4.67 -3.09 18.71
N SER A 62 5.38 -3.01 17.59
CA SER A 62 6.82 -2.69 17.59
C SER A 62 7.11 -1.25 18.00
N ASP A 63 6.33 -0.28 17.47
CA ASP A 63 6.46 1.13 17.82
C ASP A 63 6.02 1.37 19.28
N GLY A 64 4.95 0.68 19.74
CA GLY A 64 4.45 0.80 21.09
C GLY A 64 5.41 0.27 22.15
N ILE A 65 6.08 -0.87 21.95
CA ILE A 65 7.07 -1.38 22.92
C ILE A 65 8.38 -0.57 22.93
N ARG A 66 8.63 0.25 21.90
CA ARG A 66 9.79 1.16 21.82
C ARG A 66 9.51 2.53 22.45
N GLY A 67 8.25 2.86 22.77
CA GLY A 67 7.86 4.18 23.24
C GLY A 67 7.76 5.24 22.11
N THR A 68 7.90 4.84 20.85
CA THR A 68 7.81 5.76 19.70
C THR A 68 6.42 6.41 19.58
N ASP A 69 5.38 5.72 20.06
CA ASP A 69 3.99 6.18 20.01
C ASP A 69 3.53 6.94 21.26
N ASP A 70 4.38 7.16 22.28
CA ASP A 70 3.99 7.75 23.58
C ASP A 70 3.48 9.22 23.44
N ASN A 71 4.07 10.00 22.52
CA ASN A 71 3.72 11.41 22.27
C ASN A 71 2.99 11.62 20.95
N ARG A 72 2.36 10.59 20.40
CA ARG A 72 1.74 10.61 19.07
C ARG A 72 0.53 11.54 19.02
N LYS A 73 0.48 12.42 17.99
CA LYS A 73 -0.66 13.32 17.69
C LYS A 73 -1.73 12.70 16.77
N GLY A 74 -1.54 11.43 16.34
CA GLY A 74 -2.47 10.69 15.49
C GLY A 74 -3.53 9.90 16.28
N PRO A 75 -4.34 9.06 15.60
CA PRO A 75 -5.26 8.15 16.27
C PRO A 75 -4.55 7.27 17.29
N ALA A 76 -5.26 6.96 18.40
CA ALA A 76 -4.73 6.12 19.47
C ALA A 76 -4.23 4.76 18.94
N ARG A 77 -3.14 4.28 19.51
CA ARG A 77 -2.57 2.96 19.22
C ARG A 77 -2.98 1.96 20.30
N LEU A 78 -3.12 0.69 19.90
CA LEU A 78 -3.45 -0.37 20.85
C LEU A 78 -2.38 -0.55 21.93
N THR A 79 -1.10 -0.62 21.50
CA THR A 79 0.05 -0.83 22.39
C THR A 79 0.50 0.48 23.02
N GLY A 80 0.89 1.48 22.23
CA GLY A 80 1.42 2.76 22.73
C GLY A 80 0.37 3.57 23.50
N GLY A 81 -0.92 3.46 23.16
CA GLY A 81 -2.02 4.06 23.90
C GLY A 81 -2.47 3.27 25.15
N GLY A 82 -1.82 2.15 25.49
CA GLY A 82 -2.16 1.33 26.63
C GLY A 82 -3.54 0.63 26.55
N LEU A 83 -4.19 0.61 25.38
CA LEU A 83 -5.52 0.04 25.19
C LEU A 83 -5.51 -1.49 25.23
N ALA A 84 -4.45 -2.12 24.71
CA ALA A 84 -4.27 -3.56 24.70
C ALA A 84 -2.86 -3.97 25.17
N LYS A 85 -2.74 -5.18 25.73
CA LYS A 85 -1.43 -5.73 26.12
C LYS A 85 -0.59 -5.98 24.87
N PRO A 86 0.73 -5.64 24.84
CA PRO A 86 1.59 -5.87 23.67
C PRO A 86 1.52 -7.30 23.12
N LYS A 87 1.52 -8.31 24.00
CA LYS A 87 1.41 -9.72 23.58
C LYS A 87 0.14 -10.04 22.80
N THR A 88 -0.98 -9.37 23.12
CA THR A 88 -2.27 -9.57 22.42
C THR A 88 -2.23 -8.93 21.03
N VAL A 89 -1.61 -7.75 20.90
CA VAL A 89 -1.42 -7.08 19.59
C VAL A 89 -0.47 -7.88 18.71
N LEU A 90 0.62 -8.41 19.28
CA LEU A 90 1.54 -9.31 18.57
C LEU A 90 0.81 -10.59 18.09
N ALA A 91 -0.02 -11.21 18.94
CA ALA A 91 -0.80 -12.39 18.54
C ALA A 91 -1.76 -12.07 17.38
N ALA A 92 -2.41 -10.91 17.37
CA ALA A 92 -3.25 -10.46 16.26
C ALA A 92 -2.44 -10.27 14.95
N ALA A 93 -1.24 -9.67 15.02
CA ALA A 93 -0.34 -9.55 13.89
C ALA A 93 0.06 -10.91 13.31
N LEU A 94 0.51 -11.83 14.17
CA LEU A 94 0.93 -13.18 13.77
C LEU A 94 -0.23 -13.99 13.21
N SER A 95 -1.45 -13.88 13.79
CA SER A 95 -2.65 -14.53 13.27
C SER A 95 -3.00 -14.01 11.87
N SER A 96 -2.88 -12.70 11.63
CA SER A 96 -3.11 -12.11 10.31
C SER A 96 -2.07 -12.61 9.29
N PHE A 97 -0.80 -12.69 9.67
CA PHE A 97 0.24 -13.27 8.81
C PHE A 97 0.02 -14.77 8.56
N ALA A 98 -0.49 -15.52 9.55
CA ALA A 98 -0.84 -16.93 9.36
C ALA A 98 -1.99 -17.10 8.36
N VAL A 99 -3.04 -16.26 8.44
CA VAL A 99 -4.13 -16.24 7.45
C VAL A 99 -3.58 -15.93 6.05
N ALA A 100 -2.72 -14.92 5.92
CA ALA A 100 -2.07 -14.61 4.64
C ALA A 100 -1.21 -15.78 4.13
N GLY A 101 -0.49 -16.47 5.00
CA GLY A 101 0.32 -17.64 4.67
C GLY A 101 -0.52 -18.81 4.18
N VAL A 102 -1.61 -19.14 4.86
CA VAL A 102 -2.53 -20.22 4.45
C VAL A 102 -3.20 -19.90 3.11
N ALA A 103 -3.71 -18.66 2.94
CA ALA A 103 -4.30 -18.23 1.68
C ALA A 103 -3.27 -18.20 0.54
N GLY A 104 -2.03 -17.76 0.82
CA GLY A 104 -0.92 -17.75 -0.14
C GLY A 104 -0.51 -19.16 -0.56
N LEU A 105 -0.41 -20.10 0.37
CA LEU A 105 -0.14 -21.51 0.04
C LEU A 105 -1.25 -22.13 -0.80
N ALA A 106 -2.51 -21.84 -0.48
CA ALA A 106 -3.65 -22.27 -1.30
C ALA A 106 -3.57 -21.67 -2.70
N LEU A 107 -3.28 -20.36 -2.83
CA LEU A 107 -3.10 -19.69 -4.11
C LEU A 107 -1.99 -20.32 -4.95
N VAL A 108 -0.83 -20.57 -4.34
CA VAL A 108 0.31 -21.22 -5.01
C VAL A 108 -0.04 -22.64 -5.46
N ALA A 109 -0.74 -23.39 -4.61
CA ALA A 109 -1.16 -24.77 -4.94
C ALA A 109 -2.11 -24.83 -6.15
N VAL A 110 -3.14 -23.92 -6.19
CA VAL A 110 -4.11 -23.91 -7.30
C VAL A 110 -3.57 -23.26 -8.57
N SER A 111 -2.52 -22.43 -8.48
CA SER A 111 -1.89 -21.76 -9.64
C SER A 111 -0.64 -22.48 -10.16
N GLY A 112 -0.06 -23.39 -9.39
CA GLY A 112 1.20 -24.06 -9.72
C GLY A 112 2.44 -23.15 -9.64
N THR A 113 2.34 -21.95 -9.07
CA THR A 113 3.41 -20.92 -9.05
C THR A 113 4.27 -20.99 -7.80
N TRP A 114 4.89 -22.14 -7.55
CA TRP A 114 5.61 -22.48 -6.31
C TRP A 114 6.74 -21.50 -5.93
N TRP A 115 7.36 -20.86 -6.90
CA TRP A 115 8.40 -19.86 -6.65
C TRP A 115 7.88 -18.62 -5.87
N LEU A 116 6.56 -18.35 -5.91
CA LEU A 116 5.95 -17.26 -5.14
C LEU A 116 5.99 -17.48 -3.62
N ILE A 117 6.25 -18.71 -3.16
CA ILE A 117 6.53 -18.94 -1.72
C ILE A 117 7.73 -18.13 -1.26
N ALA A 118 8.80 -18.07 -2.06
CA ALA A 118 9.97 -17.27 -1.72
C ALA A 118 9.63 -15.76 -1.68
N ALA A 119 8.83 -15.28 -2.64
CA ALA A 119 8.36 -13.90 -2.66
C ALA A 119 7.45 -13.58 -1.45
N GLY A 120 6.54 -14.49 -1.09
CA GLY A 120 5.69 -14.34 0.09
C GLY A 120 6.48 -14.33 1.40
N ALA A 121 7.46 -15.23 1.53
CA ALA A 121 8.37 -15.24 2.68
C ALA A 121 9.17 -13.92 2.78
N ALA A 122 9.70 -13.42 1.66
CA ALA A 122 10.37 -12.12 1.61
C ALA A 122 9.45 -10.97 2.02
N ALA A 123 8.16 -11.00 1.61
CA ALA A 123 7.18 -9.99 2.00
C ALA A 123 6.92 -10.00 3.52
N VAL A 124 6.77 -11.17 4.13
CA VAL A 124 6.57 -11.29 5.60
C VAL A 124 7.82 -10.83 6.36
N VAL A 125 9.02 -11.20 5.90
CA VAL A 125 10.28 -10.75 6.48
C VAL A 125 10.41 -9.23 6.38
N ALA A 126 10.13 -8.64 5.21
CA ALA A 126 10.14 -7.20 5.03
C ALA A 126 9.10 -6.51 5.93
N ALA A 127 7.89 -7.06 6.03
CA ALA A 127 6.83 -6.55 6.90
C ALA A 127 7.25 -6.55 8.38
N TRP A 128 7.88 -7.63 8.84
CA TRP A 128 8.36 -7.73 10.22
C TRP A 128 9.47 -6.74 10.53
N PHE A 129 10.50 -6.66 9.68
CA PHE A 129 11.66 -5.79 9.90
C PHE A 129 11.40 -4.33 9.52
N TYR A 130 10.21 -3.98 9.05
CA TYR A 130 9.83 -2.59 8.80
C TYR A 130 9.99 -1.75 10.07
N THR A 131 9.33 -2.13 11.17
CA THR A 131 9.44 -1.49 12.49
C THR A 131 9.96 -2.42 13.57
N GLY A 132 10.05 -3.73 13.31
CA GLY A 132 10.51 -4.76 14.23
C GLY A 132 12.02 -4.96 14.24
N GLY A 133 12.51 -5.82 15.17
CA GLY A 133 13.94 -6.15 15.30
C GLY A 133 14.77 -5.04 15.97
N LYS A 134 16.09 -5.19 16.01
CA LYS A 134 17.01 -4.23 16.63
C LYS A 134 17.24 -2.98 15.76
N HIS A 135 17.25 -3.16 14.44
CA HIS A 135 17.53 -2.12 13.43
C HIS A 135 16.43 -2.10 12.37
N PRO A 136 15.24 -1.56 12.69
CA PRO A 136 14.15 -1.50 11.72
C PRO A 136 14.48 -0.54 10.59
N TYR A 137 14.23 -0.96 9.34
CA TYR A 137 14.62 -0.13 8.20
C TYR A 137 13.75 1.11 8.02
N ALA A 138 12.55 1.16 8.62
CA ALA A 138 11.73 2.39 8.65
C ALA A 138 12.41 3.52 9.42
N TYR A 139 13.38 3.20 10.29
CA TYR A 139 14.13 4.16 11.11
C TYR A 139 15.44 4.62 10.44
N MET A 140 15.79 4.07 9.27
CA MET A 140 17.05 4.39 8.60
C MET A 140 16.96 5.63 7.70
N GLY A 141 15.78 5.92 7.14
CA GLY A 141 15.53 7.09 6.28
C GLY A 141 16.33 7.12 4.98
N ILE A 142 16.73 5.96 4.47
CA ILE A 142 17.55 5.81 3.24
C ILE A 142 16.72 5.46 2.00
N GLY A 143 15.39 5.63 2.07
CA GLY A 143 14.49 5.28 0.96
C GLY A 143 14.12 3.78 0.89
N LEU A 144 14.64 2.94 1.78
CA LEU A 144 14.38 1.51 1.76
C LEU A 144 12.91 1.19 2.07
N SER A 145 12.27 1.96 2.94
CA SER A 145 10.84 1.83 3.25
C SER A 145 9.97 2.08 2.02
N GLU A 146 10.28 3.15 1.30
CA GLU A 146 9.60 3.56 0.09
C GLU A 146 9.80 2.50 -1.01
N LEU A 147 11.02 1.99 -1.17
CA LEU A 147 11.33 0.91 -2.10
C LEU A 147 10.56 -0.38 -1.77
N MET A 148 10.54 -0.81 -0.50
CA MET A 148 9.83 -2.02 -0.09
C MET A 148 8.32 -1.87 -0.30
N VAL A 149 7.74 -0.70 0.02
CA VAL A 149 6.32 -0.43 -0.25
C VAL A 149 6.05 -0.45 -1.77
N PHE A 150 6.88 0.19 -2.58
CA PHE A 150 6.75 0.17 -4.03
C PHE A 150 6.78 -1.26 -4.59
N VAL A 151 7.73 -2.08 -4.14
CA VAL A 151 7.89 -3.46 -4.63
C VAL A 151 6.75 -4.36 -4.18
N PHE A 152 6.42 -4.38 -2.89
CA PHE A 152 5.46 -5.36 -2.36
C PHE A 152 4.01 -4.94 -2.60
N PHE A 153 3.66 -3.66 -2.45
CA PHE A 153 2.29 -3.17 -2.65
C PHE A 153 1.98 -2.76 -4.09
N GLY A 154 3.01 -2.54 -4.91
CA GLY A 154 2.85 -2.27 -6.34
C GLY A 154 3.16 -3.51 -7.17
N LEU A 155 4.46 -3.76 -7.36
CA LEU A 155 4.93 -4.74 -8.33
C LEU A 155 4.48 -6.16 -7.99
N LEU A 156 4.81 -6.66 -6.79
CA LEU A 156 4.50 -8.04 -6.43
C LEU A 156 2.98 -8.28 -6.33
N ALA A 157 2.24 -7.36 -5.70
CA ALA A 157 0.80 -7.54 -5.52
C ALA A 157 0.05 -7.51 -6.86
N CYS A 158 0.38 -6.60 -7.78
CA CYS A 158 -0.30 -6.48 -9.08
C CYS A 158 0.15 -7.56 -10.06
N VAL A 159 1.46 -7.65 -10.32
CA VAL A 159 2.03 -8.63 -11.27
C VAL A 159 1.83 -10.05 -10.76
N GLY A 160 2.02 -10.29 -9.45
CA GLY A 160 1.78 -11.60 -8.84
C GLY A 160 0.33 -12.07 -8.99
N THR A 161 -0.64 -11.16 -8.81
CA THR A 161 -2.07 -11.47 -9.02
C THR A 161 -2.35 -11.89 -10.46
N THR A 162 -1.81 -11.19 -11.45
CA THR A 162 -1.96 -11.57 -12.85
C THR A 162 -1.25 -12.89 -13.14
N TRP A 163 -0.01 -13.00 -12.67
CA TRP A 163 0.81 -14.20 -12.91
C TRP A 163 0.20 -15.47 -12.36
N THR A 164 -0.41 -15.44 -11.18
CA THR A 164 -1.10 -16.60 -10.61
C THR A 164 -2.32 -17.04 -11.43
N GLN A 165 -2.86 -16.17 -12.28
CA GLN A 165 -4.04 -16.47 -13.11
C GLN A 165 -3.66 -16.91 -14.53
N VAL A 166 -2.71 -16.20 -15.18
CA VAL A 166 -2.41 -16.40 -16.61
C VAL A 166 -0.93 -16.67 -16.91
N GLN A 167 -0.05 -16.67 -15.91
CA GLN A 167 1.41 -16.86 -16.04
C GLN A 167 2.05 -15.95 -17.11
N SER A 168 1.54 -14.74 -17.24
CA SER A 168 2.00 -13.72 -18.17
C SER A 168 2.15 -12.38 -17.45
N ALA A 169 3.13 -11.60 -17.87
CA ALA A 169 3.40 -10.27 -17.32
C ALA A 169 3.89 -9.32 -18.44
N PRO A 170 2.99 -8.85 -19.32
CA PRO A 170 3.35 -7.94 -20.39
C PRO A 170 3.86 -6.61 -19.83
N TRP A 171 4.63 -5.87 -20.62
CA TRP A 171 5.30 -4.64 -20.17
C TRP A 171 4.36 -3.58 -19.61
N TRP A 172 3.16 -3.43 -20.17
CA TRP A 172 2.16 -2.46 -19.69
C TRP A 172 1.62 -2.81 -18.29
N LEU A 173 1.63 -4.09 -17.91
CA LEU A 173 1.27 -4.52 -16.56
C LEU A 173 2.29 -4.01 -15.53
N TRP A 174 3.58 -4.03 -15.87
CA TRP A 174 4.63 -3.46 -15.00
C TRP A 174 4.47 -1.95 -14.83
N MET A 175 3.98 -1.23 -15.87
CA MET A 175 3.64 0.19 -15.75
C MET A 175 2.46 0.41 -14.80
N SER A 176 1.41 -0.42 -14.91
CA SER A 176 0.26 -0.38 -14.00
C SER A 176 0.66 -0.69 -12.55
N ALA A 177 1.47 -1.71 -12.35
CA ALA A 177 2.00 -2.09 -11.04
C ALA A 177 2.88 -0.98 -10.44
N SER A 178 3.69 -0.31 -11.27
CA SER A 178 4.50 0.85 -10.86
C SER A 178 3.63 2.03 -10.42
N ALA A 179 2.54 2.31 -11.11
CA ALA A 179 1.60 3.36 -10.71
C ALA A 179 1.01 3.10 -9.32
N LEU A 180 0.56 1.86 -9.07
CA LEU A 180 0.02 1.46 -7.76
C LEU A 180 1.08 1.47 -6.67
N GLY A 181 2.32 1.10 -7.00
CA GLY A 181 3.46 1.21 -6.10
C GLY A 181 3.76 2.66 -5.72
N LEU A 182 3.78 3.59 -6.69
CA LEU A 182 3.97 5.02 -6.45
C LEU A 182 2.85 5.60 -5.57
N LEU A 183 1.59 5.25 -5.80
CA LEU A 183 0.48 5.69 -4.95
C LEU A 183 0.58 5.13 -3.52
N SER A 184 1.08 3.90 -3.36
CA SER A 184 1.36 3.32 -2.04
C SER A 184 2.51 4.04 -1.34
N VAL A 185 3.55 4.48 -2.08
CA VAL A 185 4.61 5.35 -1.56
C VAL A 185 4.06 6.72 -1.18
N ALA A 186 3.17 7.32 -1.99
CA ALA A 186 2.51 8.58 -1.63
C ALA A 186 1.73 8.45 -0.31
N LEU A 187 1.01 7.34 -0.11
CA LEU A 187 0.30 7.06 1.13
C LEU A 187 1.26 6.96 2.33
N LEU A 188 2.41 6.30 2.17
CA LEU A 188 3.46 6.25 3.18
C LEU A 188 4.03 7.66 3.47
N MET A 189 4.32 8.44 2.41
CA MET A 189 4.84 9.81 2.55
C MET A 189 3.87 10.74 3.27
N ALA A 190 2.55 10.66 3.01
CA ALA A 190 1.55 11.45 3.74
C ALA A 190 1.59 11.16 5.25
N ASN A 191 1.79 9.90 5.62
CA ASN A 191 1.96 9.48 7.01
C ASN A 191 3.24 10.05 7.62
N ASN A 192 4.36 9.90 6.90
CA ASN A 192 5.67 10.32 7.37
C ASN A 192 5.79 11.86 7.45
N ILE A 193 5.22 12.62 6.50
CA ILE A 193 5.16 14.09 6.56
C ILE A 193 4.41 14.57 7.81
N ARG A 194 3.25 13.93 8.12
CA ARG A 194 2.48 14.27 9.33
C ARG A 194 3.29 14.06 10.60
N ASP A 195 4.07 12.98 10.63
CA ASP A 195 4.73 12.51 11.83
C ASP A 195 6.19 13.04 11.96
N ILE A 196 6.69 13.90 11.03
CA ILE A 196 8.06 14.47 11.08
C ILE A 196 8.44 14.97 12.49
N PRO A 197 7.65 15.80 13.18
CA PRO A 197 8.05 16.32 14.50
C PRO A 197 8.21 15.22 15.54
N THR A 198 7.23 14.31 15.64
CA THR A 198 7.21 13.23 16.64
C THR A 198 8.21 12.12 16.32
N ASP A 199 8.40 11.81 15.04
CA ASP A 199 9.40 10.82 14.59
C ASP A 199 10.83 11.33 14.90
N HIS A 200 11.11 12.62 14.67
CA HIS A 200 12.39 13.22 15.00
C HIS A 200 12.67 13.18 16.52
N GLU A 201 11.69 13.55 17.34
CA GLU A 201 11.81 13.53 18.82
C GLU A 201 12.04 12.12 19.37
N SER A 202 11.42 11.09 18.75
CA SER A 202 11.57 9.68 19.15
C SER A 202 12.79 8.98 18.54
N GLY A 203 13.61 9.69 17.76
CA GLY A 203 14.77 9.13 17.07
C GLY A 203 14.44 8.25 15.85
N LYS A 204 13.19 8.27 15.37
CA LYS A 204 12.75 7.57 14.17
C LYS A 204 13.09 8.42 12.94
N MET A 205 14.22 8.11 12.32
CA MET A 205 14.75 8.86 11.17
C MET A 205 14.15 8.36 9.86
N THR A 206 12.87 8.65 9.59
CA THR A 206 12.22 8.32 8.31
C THR A 206 12.82 9.13 7.15
N ALA A 207 12.54 8.73 5.89
CA ALA A 207 12.96 9.53 4.73
C ALA A 207 12.41 10.97 4.79
N ALA A 208 11.18 11.15 5.27
CA ALA A 208 10.59 12.48 5.43
C ALA A 208 11.32 13.32 6.49
N VAL A 209 11.76 12.72 7.61
CA VAL A 209 12.59 13.41 8.63
C VAL A 209 13.93 13.84 8.04
N ARG A 210 14.60 12.97 7.25
CA ARG A 210 15.88 13.30 6.63
C ARG A 210 15.81 14.32 5.52
N LEU A 211 14.79 14.23 4.67
CA LEU A 211 14.57 15.18 3.57
C LEU A 211 14.07 16.54 4.05
N GLY A 212 13.38 16.55 5.18
CA GLY A 212 12.63 17.70 5.65
C GLY A 212 11.26 17.85 4.99
N ASP A 213 10.45 18.78 5.52
CA ASP A 213 9.04 18.93 5.16
C ASP A 213 8.83 19.25 3.67
N ARG A 214 9.47 20.31 3.17
CA ARG A 214 9.25 20.79 1.80
C ARG A 214 9.64 19.79 0.69
N PRO A 215 10.82 19.17 0.69
CA PRO A 215 11.17 18.14 -0.28
C PRO A 215 10.26 16.92 -0.20
N SER A 216 9.85 16.49 1.00
CA SER A 216 8.94 15.36 1.18
C SER A 216 7.58 15.58 0.54
N ARG A 217 7.07 16.82 0.58
CA ARG A 217 5.82 17.22 -0.11
C ARG A 217 5.94 17.12 -1.63
N TRP A 218 7.09 17.48 -2.21
CA TRP A 218 7.34 17.31 -3.63
C TRP A 218 7.48 15.85 -4.03
N VAL A 219 8.11 15.01 -3.21
CA VAL A 219 8.15 13.55 -3.43
C VAL A 219 6.74 12.97 -3.42
N PHE A 220 5.90 13.36 -2.45
CA PHE A 220 4.48 12.97 -2.40
C PHE A 220 3.77 13.35 -3.72
N ALA A 221 3.90 14.62 -4.15
CA ALA A 221 3.26 15.11 -5.35
C ALA A 221 3.74 14.34 -6.60
N ALA A 222 5.03 14.10 -6.74
CA ALA A 222 5.58 13.30 -7.84
C ALA A 222 4.98 11.88 -7.86
N CYS A 223 4.91 11.22 -6.69
CA CYS A 223 4.28 9.90 -6.57
C CYS A 223 2.77 9.90 -6.87
N ALA A 224 2.07 11.02 -6.69
CA ALA A 224 0.66 11.15 -7.07
C ALA A 224 0.45 11.47 -8.55
N TRP A 225 1.36 12.23 -9.20
CA TRP A 225 1.19 12.67 -10.59
C TRP A 225 1.77 11.72 -11.63
N LEU A 226 2.86 10.99 -11.32
CA LEU A 226 3.40 9.98 -12.24
C LEU A 226 2.37 8.91 -12.65
N PRO A 227 1.50 8.39 -11.76
CA PRO A 227 0.41 7.49 -12.11
C PRO A 227 -0.57 8.05 -13.15
N VAL A 228 -0.71 9.39 -13.25
CA VAL A 228 -1.56 10.02 -14.31
C VAL A 228 -0.94 9.81 -15.69
N ALA A 229 0.36 9.94 -15.83
CA ALA A 229 1.03 9.60 -17.09
C ALA A 229 0.93 8.10 -17.39
N LEU A 230 1.07 7.26 -16.37
CA LEU A 230 1.06 5.81 -16.54
C LEU A 230 -0.33 5.25 -16.94
N ILE A 231 -1.45 5.87 -16.54
CA ILE A 231 -2.78 5.46 -17.01
C ILE A 231 -2.97 5.80 -18.50
N ILE A 232 -2.40 6.92 -18.98
CA ILE A 232 -2.41 7.29 -20.40
C ILE A 232 -1.57 6.29 -21.19
N VAL A 233 -0.38 5.93 -20.68
CA VAL A 233 0.49 4.92 -21.32
C VAL A 233 -0.25 3.57 -21.41
N LEU A 234 -0.95 3.16 -20.34
CA LEU A 234 -1.77 1.94 -20.36
C LEU A 234 -2.84 2.01 -21.45
N GLY A 235 -3.63 3.10 -21.51
CA GLY A 235 -4.69 3.25 -22.51
C GLY A 235 -4.16 3.16 -23.95
N VAL A 236 -3.02 3.79 -24.23
CA VAL A 236 -2.37 3.69 -25.54
C VAL A 236 -1.86 2.27 -25.81
N ALA A 237 -1.26 1.63 -24.83
CA ALA A 237 -0.67 0.30 -24.95
C ALA A 237 -1.69 -0.80 -25.26
N VAL A 238 -2.93 -0.66 -24.74
CA VAL A 238 -4.01 -1.61 -24.95
C VAL A 238 -4.93 -1.22 -26.13
N GLY A 239 -4.59 -0.16 -26.86
CA GLY A 239 -5.35 0.26 -28.04
C GLY A 239 -6.66 0.98 -27.75
N LEU A 240 -6.83 1.52 -26.54
CA LEU A 240 -8.04 2.24 -26.16
C LEU A 240 -8.20 3.52 -26.99
N HIS A 241 -9.43 3.85 -27.38
CA HIS A 241 -9.74 5.04 -28.17
C HIS A 241 -9.15 6.32 -27.52
N PRO A 242 -8.53 7.25 -28.28
CA PRO A 242 -7.82 8.42 -27.74
C PRO A 242 -8.66 9.30 -26.79
N LEU A 243 -9.96 9.50 -27.09
CA LEU A 243 -10.87 10.26 -26.21
C LEU A 243 -11.08 9.57 -24.87
N ALA A 244 -11.23 8.23 -24.87
CA ALA A 244 -11.38 7.45 -23.64
C ALA A 244 -10.07 7.48 -22.84
N THR A 245 -8.91 7.32 -23.49
CA THR A 245 -7.59 7.45 -22.85
C THR A 245 -7.41 8.84 -22.22
N GLY A 246 -7.80 9.90 -22.93
CA GLY A 246 -7.79 11.26 -22.39
C GLY A 246 -8.71 11.43 -21.19
N ALA A 247 -9.92 10.87 -21.23
CA ALA A 247 -10.86 10.92 -20.13
C ALA A 247 -10.33 10.21 -18.87
N LEU A 248 -9.66 9.05 -19.03
CA LEU A 248 -8.98 8.36 -17.91
C LEU A 248 -7.87 9.23 -17.31
N GLY A 249 -7.06 9.87 -18.17
CA GLY A 249 -6.03 10.81 -17.73
C GLY A 249 -6.58 12.00 -16.95
N VAL A 250 -7.68 12.60 -17.41
CA VAL A 250 -8.38 13.69 -16.70
C VAL A 250 -8.93 13.21 -15.36
N GLY A 251 -9.57 12.03 -15.30
CA GLY A 251 -10.07 11.46 -14.06
C GLY A 251 -8.97 11.20 -13.03
N ALA A 252 -7.86 10.57 -13.46
CA ALA A 252 -6.69 10.36 -12.60
C ALA A 252 -6.04 11.69 -12.19
N GLY A 253 -5.95 12.67 -13.10
CA GLY A 253 -5.43 14.01 -12.83
C GLY A 253 -6.24 14.78 -11.79
N ALA A 254 -7.58 14.67 -11.83
CA ALA A 254 -8.45 15.26 -10.82
C ALA A 254 -8.17 14.68 -9.42
N TRP A 255 -7.99 13.38 -9.31
CA TRP A 255 -7.59 12.73 -8.06
C TRP A 255 -6.21 13.18 -7.60
N ALA A 256 -5.20 13.17 -8.51
CA ALA A 256 -3.85 13.61 -8.19
C ALA A 256 -3.81 15.06 -7.69
N ALA A 257 -4.56 15.97 -8.34
CA ALA A 257 -4.70 17.34 -7.88
C ALA A 257 -5.37 17.42 -6.51
N GLY A 258 -6.47 16.68 -6.30
CA GLY A 258 -7.21 16.65 -5.04
C GLY A 258 -6.39 16.20 -3.84
N VAL A 259 -5.43 15.26 -4.03
CA VAL A 259 -4.57 14.80 -2.93
C VAL A 259 -3.28 15.64 -2.79
N SER A 260 -2.70 16.12 -3.90
CA SER A 260 -1.40 16.82 -3.86
C SER A 260 -1.54 18.30 -3.51
N LEU A 261 -2.62 18.97 -3.92
CA LEU A 261 -2.81 20.40 -3.66
C LEU A 261 -2.78 20.72 -2.16
N PRO A 262 -3.56 20.05 -1.28
CA PRO A 262 -3.47 20.29 0.16
C PRO A 262 -2.06 20.10 0.73
N VAL A 263 -1.35 19.06 0.26
CA VAL A 263 0.02 18.77 0.71
C VAL A 263 0.97 19.88 0.31
N LEU A 264 0.92 20.35 -0.93
CA LEU A 264 1.79 21.40 -1.45
C LEU A 264 1.47 22.77 -0.85
N THR A 265 0.23 23.03 -0.43
CA THR A 265 -0.20 24.27 0.22
C THR A 265 -0.01 24.27 1.75
N GLY A 266 0.60 23.20 2.31
CA GLY A 266 1.01 23.21 3.73
C GLY A 266 0.11 22.47 4.69
N ALA A 267 -0.78 21.57 4.21
CA ALA A 267 -1.59 20.72 5.08
C ALA A 267 -0.75 20.06 6.18
N SER A 268 -1.26 20.01 7.40
CA SER A 268 -0.56 19.51 8.57
C SER A 268 -1.48 18.73 9.53
N GLY A 269 -0.93 17.98 10.47
CA GLY A 269 -1.67 17.31 11.54
C GLY A 269 -2.89 16.52 11.02
N ARG A 270 -4.10 16.94 11.43
CA ARG A 270 -5.36 16.25 11.08
C ARG A 270 -5.70 16.34 9.59
N GLU A 271 -5.30 17.38 8.89
CA GLU A 271 -5.54 17.53 7.46
C GLU A 271 -4.82 16.44 6.66
N LEU A 272 -3.60 16.06 7.06
CA LEU A 272 -2.86 14.97 6.45
C LEU A 272 -3.50 13.59 6.68
N ILE A 273 -4.34 13.42 7.71
CA ILE A 273 -5.15 12.19 7.87
C ILE A 273 -6.20 12.10 6.75
N THR A 274 -6.80 13.24 6.38
CA THR A 274 -7.74 13.30 5.24
C THR A 274 -7.02 13.05 3.92
N VAL A 275 -5.84 13.64 3.72
CA VAL A 275 -5.00 13.37 2.54
C VAL A 275 -4.67 11.88 2.44
N LEU A 276 -4.21 11.26 3.54
CA LEU A 276 -3.89 9.83 3.60
C LEU A 276 -5.09 8.96 3.19
N ARG A 277 -6.27 9.23 3.75
CA ARG A 277 -7.50 8.51 3.38
C ARG A 277 -7.82 8.69 1.89
N ASN A 278 -7.78 9.92 1.38
CA ASN A 278 -8.09 10.23 0.00
C ASN A 278 -7.05 9.64 -0.97
N THR A 279 -5.77 9.55 -0.57
CA THR A 279 -4.73 8.85 -1.35
C THR A 279 -5.03 7.36 -1.44
N GLY A 280 -5.52 6.73 -0.36
CA GLY A 280 -5.99 5.34 -0.40
C GLY A 280 -7.16 5.14 -1.37
N PHE A 281 -8.13 6.06 -1.40
CA PHE A 281 -9.21 6.03 -2.38
C PHE A 281 -8.72 6.33 -3.79
N PHE A 282 -7.75 7.22 -3.97
CA PHE A 282 -7.13 7.45 -5.28
C PHE A 282 -6.45 6.18 -5.81
N THR A 283 -5.76 5.42 -4.95
CA THR A 283 -5.15 4.15 -5.35
C THR A 283 -6.20 3.16 -5.86
N LEU A 284 -7.35 3.06 -5.18
CA LEU A 284 -8.46 2.23 -5.62
C LEU A 284 -9.09 2.75 -6.91
N ALA A 285 -9.35 4.07 -7.00
CA ALA A 285 -9.91 4.70 -8.19
C ALA A 285 -9.00 4.50 -9.41
N TRP A 286 -7.69 4.62 -9.25
CA TRP A 286 -6.72 4.36 -10.31
C TRP A 286 -6.81 2.90 -10.81
N ALA A 287 -6.90 1.93 -9.90
CA ALA A 287 -7.06 0.52 -10.25
C ALA A 287 -8.37 0.26 -11.02
N LEU A 288 -9.46 0.93 -10.63
CA LEU A 288 -10.74 0.84 -11.34
C LEU A 288 -10.68 1.49 -12.72
N LEU A 289 -10.00 2.63 -12.87
CA LEU A 289 -9.76 3.26 -14.17
C LEU A 289 -8.92 2.35 -15.08
N ALA A 290 -7.89 1.70 -14.54
CA ALA A 290 -7.08 0.72 -15.27
C ALA A 290 -7.90 -0.50 -15.68
N ALA A 291 -8.75 -1.01 -14.78
CA ALA A 291 -9.67 -2.10 -15.10
C ALA A 291 -10.65 -1.70 -16.21
N LEU A 292 -11.20 -0.50 -16.15
CA LEU A 292 -12.08 0.05 -17.19
C LEU A 292 -11.36 0.16 -18.54
N ALA A 293 -10.11 0.64 -18.55
CA ALA A 293 -9.29 0.70 -19.76
C ALA A 293 -9.14 -0.68 -20.42
N LEU A 294 -8.86 -1.71 -19.61
CA LEU A 294 -8.68 -3.10 -20.08
C LEU A 294 -9.97 -3.78 -20.52
N ILE A 295 -11.13 -3.38 -19.97
CA ILE A 295 -12.43 -3.92 -20.37
C ILE A 295 -12.95 -3.29 -21.67
N LEU A 296 -12.62 -2.02 -21.91
CA LEU A 296 -13.10 -1.25 -23.07
C LEU A 296 -12.18 -1.36 -24.29
N SER A 297 -11.00 -1.94 -24.15
CA SER A 297 -10.06 -2.22 -25.26
C SER A 297 -10.25 -3.61 -25.83
#